data_3a5b841bc728b9ab1ae511ad9bcd08e3
#
_entry.id   3a5b841bc728b9ab1ae511ad9bcd08e3
#
_cell.length_a   1.000
_cell.length_b   1.000
_cell.length_c   1.000
_cell.angle_alpha   90.00
_cell.angle_beta   90.00
_cell.angle_gamma   90.00
#
_symmetry.space_group_name_H-M   'P 1'
#
loop_
_entity.id
_entity.type
_entity.pdbx_description
1 polymer ?
#
loop_
_entity_poly.entity_id
_entity_poly.type
_entity_poly.pdbx_seq_one_letter_code
_entity_poly.pdbx_strand_id
1 'polypeptide(L)'
;MIKFFRRIRQKLLSENRLTRYLIYAIGEIVLVVIGILIALQINNWNEGRKGIQAEKEYLQGIRSDLIQDTVFLSEVIAKHKYRMAQIKKQDSSIHVRNIDIVGSLPKVEPVKHVDYFFRVDRRFRAKLGSYSSLISEGKSSIISNRDLFSRIQSIYEQDLKSAETIGQEMWDKNIRLGEKYAYEIKYENYGTPVVITNKAMIADLNTSFGLLNLYVRFSSILLADINDIIISIEAELSSLD
;
A
#
# COMPACT_ATOMS: atom_id res chain seq x y z
N MET A 1 27.61 31.67 39.37
CA MET A 1 26.39 31.75 40.20
C MET A 1 26.53 31.07 41.56
N ILE A 2 27.08 29.87 41.65
CA ILE A 2 27.17 29.08 42.90
C ILE A 2 27.94 29.81 44.07
N LYS A 3 28.98 30.58 43.79
CA LYS A 3 29.76 31.32 44.79
C LYS A 3 28.98 32.47 45.44
N PHE A 4 28.06 33.13 44.69
CA PHE A 4 27.25 34.22 45.18
C PHE A 4 26.19 33.74 46.17
N PHE A 5 25.44 32.70 45.83
CA PHE A 5 24.42 32.11 46.70
C PHE A 5 25.04 31.49 47.99
N ARG A 6 26.25 30.92 47.89
CA ARG A 6 26.96 30.37 49.02
C ARG A 6 27.33 31.46 50.05
N ARG A 7 27.77 32.66 49.61
CA ARG A 7 28.07 33.79 50.48
C ARG A 7 26.84 34.30 51.21
N ILE A 8 25.72 34.43 50.55
CA ILE A 8 24.44 34.88 51.15
C ILE A 8 23.99 33.88 52.20
N ARG A 9 24.05 32.57 51.93
CA ARG A 9 23.69 31.51 52.91
C ARG A 9 24.58 31.54 54.15
N GLN A 10 25.86 31.71 53.98
CA GLN A 10 26.80 31.81 55.12
C GLN A 10 26.52 33.02 55.97
N LYS A 11 26.19 34.16 55.43
CA LYS A 11 25.85 35.39 56.15
C LYS A 11 24.56 35.23 56.94
N LEU A 12 23.51 34.64 56.35
CA LEU A 12 22.20 34.44 56.99
C LEU A 12 22.28 33.44 58.16
N LEU A 13 23.14 32.43 58.06
CA LEU A 13 23.41 31.49 59.13
C LEU A 13 24.17 32.12 60.29
N SER A 14 25.14 33.01 60.04
CA SER A 14 25.93 33.71 61.07
C SER A 14 25.09 34.75 61.86
N GLU A 15 24.03 35.26 61.23
CA GLU A 15 23.08 36.24 61.84
C GLU A 15 21.90 35.56 62.59
N ASN A 16 21.89 34.24 62.78
CA ASN A 16 20.85 33.46 63.46
C ASN A 16 19.44 33.61 62.86
N ARG A 17 19.31 33.89 61.54
CA ARG A 17 18.06 34.10 60.78
C ARG A 17 17.62 32.86 60.03
N LEU A 18 17.36 31.76 60.73
CA LEU A 18 17.03 30.46 60.19
C LEU A 18 15.83 30.48 59.19
N THR A 19 14.78 31.27 59.51
CA THR A 19 13.60 31.37 58.64
C THR A 19 13.94 31.96 57.26
N ARG A 20 14.77 32.99 57.22
CA ARG A 20 15.19 33.61 55.95
C ARG A 20 16.11 32.69 55.15
N TYR A 21 16.97 31.91 55.85
CA TYR A 21 17.80 30.87 55.21
C TYR A 21 16.95 29.81 54.53
N LEU A 22 15.88 29.31 55.20
CA LEU A 22 14.96 28.32 54.64
C LEU A 22 14.21 28.85 53.43
N ILE A 23 13.73 30.09 53.46
CA ILE A 23 13.07 30.70 52.30
C ILE A 23 13.99 30.80 51.10
N TYR A 24 15.24 31.22 51.29
CA TYR A 24 16.23 31.24 50.21
C TYR A 24 16.59 29.85 49.68
N ALA A 25 16.74 28.85 50.54
CA ALA A 25 17.01 27.48 50.15
C ALA A 25 15.88 26.87 49.33
N ILE A 26 14.63 27.10 49.76
CA ILE A 26 13.44 26.67 48.97
C ILE A 26 13.39 27.40 47.65
N GLY A 27 13.64 28.71 47.59
CA GLY A 27 13.69 29.48 46.36
C GLY A 27 14.72 28.97 45.37
N GLU A 28 15.91 28.58 45.86
CA GLU A 28 16.98 27.98 45.03
C GLU A 28 16.54 26.63 44.44
N ILE A 29 15.89 25.76 45.25
CA ILE A 29 15.36 24.48 44.77
C ILE A 29 14.28 24.71 43.70
N VAL A 30 13.34 25.63 43.97
CA VAL A 30 12.28 25.94 43.01
C VAL A 30 12.84 26.45 41.68
N LEU A 31 13.85 27.31 41.73
CA LEU A 31 14.51 27.84 40.52
C LEU A 31 15.20 26.73 39.69
N VAL A 32 15.87 25.79 40.39
CA VAL A 32 16.49 24.62 39.71
C VAL A 32 15.43 23.74 39.09
N VAL A 33 14.33 23.44 39.83
CA VAL A 33 13.21 22.65 39.32
C VAL A 33 12.57 23.28 38.08
N ILE A 34 12.32 24.61 38.15
CA ILE A 34 11.80 25.32 36.97
C ILE A 34 12.75 25.21 35.78
N GLY A 35 14.07 25.37 36.00
CA GLY A 35 15.07 25.19 34.92
C GLY A 35 15.02 23.80 34.29
N ILE A 36 14.90 22.74 35.08
CA ILE A 36 14.75 21.37 34.59
C ILE A 36 13.46 21.18 33.80
N LEU A 37 12.35 21.68 34.33
CA LEU A 37 11.03 21.57 33.65
C LEU A 37 11.02 22.30 32.31
N ILE A 38 11.63 23.48 32.21
CA ILE A 38 11.76 24.21 30.93
C ILE A 38 12.63 23.39 29.95
N ALA A 39 13.76 22.85 30.40
CA ALA A 39 14.62 22.04 29.55
C ALA A 39 13.90 20.78 29.02
N LEU A 40 13.16 20.09 29.89
CA LEU A 40 12.33 18.94 29.50
C LEU A 40 11.22 19.34 28.51
N GLN A 41 10.57 20.46 28.74
CA GLN A 41 9.52 20.94 27.83
C GLN A 41 10.06 21.26 26.43
N ILE A 42 11.22 21.91 26.34
CA ILE A 42 11.89 22.17 25.06
C ILE A 42 12.29 20.88 24.36
N ASN A 43 12.83 19.90 25.12
CA ASN A 43 13.19 18.60 24.56
C ASN A 43 11.94 17.88 24.01
N ASN A 44 10.87 17.78 24.81
CA ASN A 44 9.63 17.13 24.41
C ASN A 44 9.00 17.80 23.18
N TRP A 45 9.03 19.13 23.10
CA TRP A 45 8.55 19.86 21.93
C TRP A 45 9.37 19.53 20.65
N ASN A 46 10.71 19.48 20.80
CA ASN A 46 11.58 19.11 19.68
C ASN A 46 11.38 17.65 19.23
N GLU A 47 11.20 16.73 20.18
CA GLU A 47 10.87 15.34 19.91
C GLU A 47 9.52 15.19 19.19
N GLY A 48 8.50 15.93 19.63
CA GLY A 48 7.20 15.98 18.97
C GLY A 48 7.29 16.45 17.53
N ARG A 49 8.05 17.53 17.28
CA ARG A 49 8.29 18.02 15.90
C ARG A 49 8.97 16.98 15.01
N LYS A 50 9.99 16.31 15.53
CA LYS A 50 10.67 15.22 14.78
C LYS A 50 9.72 14.06 14.49
N GLY A 51 8.83 13.73 15.45
CA GLY A 51 7.81 12.71 15.26
C GLY A 51 6.86 13.03 14.12
N ILE A 52 6.30 14.26 14.11
CA ILE A 52 5.43 14.72 13.02
C ILE A 52 6.15 14.70 11.67
N GLN A 53 7.38 15.16 11.61
CA GLN A 53 8.16 15.15 10.37
C GLN A 53 8.38 13.72 9.85
N ALA A 54 8.72 12.79 10.73
CA ALA A 54 8.90 11.39 10.36
C ALA A 54 7.57 10.73 9.92
N GLU A 55 6.45 11.04 10.60
CA GLU A 55 5.11 10.60 10.17
C GLU A 55 4.80 11.05 8.74
N LYS A 56 5.03 12.34 8.44
CA LYS A 56 4.87 12.89 7.09
C LYS A 56 5.71 12.14 6.05
N GLU A 57 6.98 11.87 6.33
CA GLU A 57 7.88 11.17 5.43
C GLU A 57 7.41 9.75 5.11
N TYR A 58 6.96 8.99 6.11
CA TYR A 58 6.40 7.65 5.89
C TYR A 58 5.09 7.68 5.12
N LEU A 59 4.16 8.57 5.47
CA LEU A 59 2.88 8.71 4.75
C LEU A 59 3.09 9.15 3.30
N GLN A 60 4.00 10.07 3.03
CA GLN A 60 4.36 10.48 1.65
C GLN A 60 4.96 9.32 0.87
N GLY A 61 5.85 8.53 1.48
CA GLY A 61 6.44 7.36 0.87
C GLY A 61 5.39 6.29 0.54
N ILE A 62 4.53 5.95 1.49
CA ILE A 62 3.42 5.00 1.30
C ILE A 62 2.47 5.49 0.20
N ARG A 63 2.10 6.77 0.21
CA ARG A 63 1.28 7.38 -0.84
C ARG A 63 1.92 7.23 -2.22
N SER A 64 3.23 7.50 -2.33
CA SER A 64 3.97 7.37 -3.59
C SER A 64 3.99 5.93 -4.11
N ASP A 65 4.21 4.96 -3.21
CA ASP A 65 4.18 3.53 -3.55
C ASP A 65 2.78 3.12 -4.05
N LEU A 66 1.72 3.50 -3.34
CA LEU A 66 0.33 3.21 -3.71
C LEU A 66 -0.08 3.85 -5.03
N ILE A 67 0.35 5.07 -5.33
CA ILE A 67 0.10 5.71 -6.64
C ILE A 67 0.73 4.91 -7.78
N GLN A 68 1.95 4.42 -7.61
CA GLN A 68 2.59 3.56 -8.62
C GLN A 68 1.83 2.24 -8.78
N ASP A 69 1.33 1.68 -7.70
CA ASP A 69 0.54 0.44 -7.72
C ASP A 69 -0.81 0.65 -8.42
N THR A 70 -1.49 1.80 -8.26
CA THR A 70 -2.73 2.10 -9.00
C THR A 70 -2.50 2.17 -10.50
N VAL A 71 -1.41 2.78 -10.95
CA VAL A 71 -1.07 2.84 -12.39
C VAL A 71 -0.85 1.43 -12.94
N PHE A 72 -0.03 0.63 -12.26
CA PHE A 72 0.28 -0.71 -12.72
C PHE A 72 -0.94 -1.64 -12.67
N LEU A 73 -1.73 -1.57 -11.61
CA LEU A 73 -2.95 -2.36 -11.46
C LEU A 73 -3.98 -2.02 -12.55
N SER A 74 -4.12 -0.73 -12.87
CA SER A 74 -4.99 -0.26 -13.96
C SER A 74 -4.58 -0.82 -15.32
N GLU A 75 -3.28 -0.87 -15.62
CA GLU A 75 -2.75 -1.50 -16.85
C GLU A 75 -3.06 -3.00 -16.89
N VAL A 76 -2.85 -3.71 -15.79
CA VAL A 76 -3.14 -5.15 -15.68
C VAL A 76 -4.62 -5.41 -15.89
N ILE A 77 -5.51 -4.64 -15.26
CA ILE A 77 -6.96 -4.73 -15.43
C ILE A 77 -7.36 -4.50 -16.90
N ALA A 78 -6.83 -3.46 -17.53
CA ALA A 78 -7.13 -3.14 -18.93
C ALA A 78 -6.72 -4.28 -19.88
N LYS A 79 -5.53 -4.86 -19.69
CA LYS A 79 -5.03 -6.00 -20.48
C LYS A 79 -5.90 -7.24 -20.31
N HIS A 80 -6.30 -7.55 -19.08
CA HIS A 80 -7.17 -8.69 -18.82
C HIS A 80 -8.58 -8.50 -19.36
N LYS A 81 -9.16 -7.32 -19.25
CA LYS A 81 -10.44 -6.98 -19.89
C LYS A 81 -10.37 -7.13 -21.42
N TYR A 82 -9.27 -6.68 -22.03
CA TYR A 82 -9.03 -6.86 -23.46
C TYR A 82 -8.97 -8.35 -23.82
N ARG A 83 -8.20 -9.18 -23.08
CA ARG A 83 -8.13 -10.63 -23.28
C ARG A 83 -9.50 -11.29 -23.17
N MET A 84 -10.29 -10.96 -22.16
CA MET A 84 -11.64 -11.47 -21.98
C MET A 84 -12.53 -11.16 -23.17
N ALA A 85 -12.45 -9.93 -23.70
CA ALA A 85 -13.20 -9.52 -24.88
C ALA A 85 -12.80 -10.34 -26.13
N GLN A 86 -11.51 -10.65 -26.28
CA GLN A 86 -11.03 -11.49 -27.39
C GLN A 86 -11.51 -12.94 -27.28
N ILE A 87 -11.45 -13.52 -26.08
CA ILE A 87 -11.97 -14.89 -25.83
C ILE A 87 -13.46 -14.94 -26.18
N LYS A 88 -14.28 -13.99 -25.76
CA LYS A 88 -15.72 -13.92 -26.10
C LYS A 88 -15.99 -13.80 -27.59
N LYS A 89 -15.13 -13.13 -28.36
CA LYS A 89 -15.31 -13.01 -29.80
C LYS A 89 -15.08 -14.33 -30.54
N GLN A 90 -14.19 -15.18 -30.03
CA GLN A 90 -13.86 -16.44 -30.69
C GLN A 90 -14.94 -17.51 -30.54
N ASP A 91 -15.66 -17.49 -29.41
CA ASP A 91 -16.74 -18.43 -29.18
C ASP A 91 -17.87 -17.77 -28.37
N SER A 92 -19.00 -17.53 -29.05
CA SER A 92 -20.22 -17.04 -28.42
C SER A 92 -20.86 -18.08 -27.46
N SER A 93 -20.44 -19.36 -27.55
CA SER A 93 -20.87 -20.43 -26.64
C SER A 93 -20.14 -20.43 -25.31
N ILE A 94 -19.10 -19.59 -25.14
CA ILE A 94 -18.46 -19.37 -23.84
C ILE A 94 -19.44 -18.64 -22.91
N HIS A 95 -20.30 -19.41 -22.31
CA HIS A 95 -21.27 -18.93 -21.33
C HIS A 95 -20.59 -18.76 -19.97
N VAL A 96 -20.28 -17.51 -19.63
CA VAL A 96 -19.94 -17.18 -18.25
C VAL A 96 -21.26 -17.06 -17.47
N ARG A 97 -21.49 -17.96 -16.53
CA ARG A 97 -22.59 -17.82 -15.58
C ARG A 97 -22.48 -16.48 -14.88
N ASN A 98 -23.36 -15.54 -15.18
CA ASN A 98 -23.67 -14.31 -14.48
C ASN A 98 -22.50 -13.71 -13.65
N ILE A 99 -21.42 -13.33 -14.32
CA ILE A 99 -20.42 -12.50 -13.71
C ILE A 99 -20.45 -11.18 -14.48
N ASP A 100 -21.04 -10.17 -13.86
CA ASP A 100 -21.10 -8.84 -14.42
C ASP A 100 -19.69 -8.31 -14.65
N ILE A 101 -19.38 -8.04 -15.91
CA ILE A 101 -18.15 -7.33 -16.25
C ILE A 101 -18.37 -5.89 -15.82
N VAL A 102 -17.80 -5.52 -14.68
CA VAL A 102 -17.86 -4.16 -14.17
C VAL A 102 -17.11 -3.23 -15.13
N GLY A 103 -17.83 -2.38 -15.82
CA GLY A 103 -17.32 -1.34 -16.72
C GLY A 103 -17.38 -1.69 -18.21
N SER A 104 -17.25 -0.67 -19.05
CA SER A 104 -17.22 -0.83 -20.51
C SER A 104 -15.96 -1.55 -20.96
N LEU A 105 -16.13 -2.59 -21.79
CA LEU A 105 -14.98 -3.24 -22.44
C LEU A 105 -14.33 -2.25 -23.43
N PRO A 106 -12.99 -2.22 -23.49
CA PRO A 106 -12.29 -1.41 -24.47
C PRO A 106 -12.66 -1.84 -25.91
N LYS A 107 -12.63 -0.90 -26.87
CA LYS A 107 -12.76 -1.23 -28.31
C LYS A 107 -11.67 -2.23 -28.66
N VAL A 108 -12.08 -3.33 -29.28
CA VAL A 108 -11.23 -4.50 -29.48
C VAL A 108 -10.91 -4.68 -30.95
N GLU A 109 -9.61 -4.65 -31.30
CA GLU A 109 -9.11 -5.07 -32.59
C GLU A 109 -9.18 -6.60 -32.73
N PRO A 110 -9.35 -7.15 -33.93
CA PRO A 110 -9.37 -8.61 -34.15
C PRO A 110 -8.04 -9.23 -33.71
N VAL A 111 -8.10 -10.30 -32.91
CA VAL A 111 -6.89 -11.07 -32.58
C VAL A 111 -6.46 -11.89 -33.76
N LYS A 112 -5.20 -11.78 -34.14
CA LYS A 112 -4.60 -12.54 -35.24
C LYS A 112 -4.01 -13.87 -34.81
N HIS A 113 -3.93 -14.16 -33.50
CA HIS A 113 -3.19 -15.32 -32.97
C HIS A 113 -3.88 -16.00 -31.80
N VAL A 114 -3.94 -17.33 -31.78
CA VAL A 114 -4.50 -18.16 -30.70
C VAL A 114 -3.60 -18.19 -29.46
N ASP A 115 -2.29 -17.99 -29.61
CA ASP A 115 -1.32 -17.87 -28.53
C ASP A 115 -1.72 -16.77 -27.52
N TYR A 116 -2.50 -15.79 -27.96
CA TYR A 116 -3.00 -14.72 -27.12
C TYR A 116 -3.87 -15.21 -25.94
N PHE A 117 -4.54 -16.36 -26.07
CA PHE A 117 -5.40 -16.89 -25.01
C PHE A 117 -4.62 -17.39 -23.78
N PHE A 118 -3.40 -17.89 -24.02
CA PHE A 118 -2.53 -18.41 -22.97
C PHE A 118 -1.28 -17.54 -22.77
N ARG A 119 -1.25 -16.35 -23.39
CA ARG A 119 -0.12 -15.45 -23.24
C ARG A 119 0.05 -15.02 -21.80
N VAL A 120 1.29 -15.09 -21.37
CA VAL A 120 1.69 -14.71 -20.03
C VAL A 120 2.11 -13.24 -20.04
N ASP A 121 1.27 -12.38 -19.48
CA ASP A 121 1.56 -10.94 -19.33
C ASP A 121 2.26 -10.65 -17.99
N ARG A 122 2.72 -9.39 -17.81
CA ARG A 122 3.26 -8.94 -16.52
C ARG A 122 2.24 -9.16 -15.42
N ARG A 123 2.70 -9.79 -14.32
CA ARG A 123 1.92 -9.93 -13.10
C ARG A 123 1.98 -8.66 -12.28
N PHE A 124 0.91 -8.33 -11.60
CA PHE A 124 0.94 -7.30 -10.59
C PHE A 124 1.93 -7.68 -9.49
N ARG A 125 2.73 -6.72 -9.06
CA ARG A 125 3.62 -6.80 -7.90
C ARG A 125 3.58 -5.47 -7.19
N ALA A 126 3.21 -5.50 -5.91
CA ALA A 126 3.08 -4.33 -5.07
C ALA A 126 4.43 -3.67 -4.77
N LYS A 127 4.40 -2.36 -4.61
CA LYS A 127 5.51 -1.58 -4.08
C LYS A 127 5.43 -1.60 -2.56
N LEU A 128 6.39 -2.26 -1.93
CA LEU A 128 6.38 -2.46 -0.48
C LEU A 128 7.40 -1.59 0.27
N GLY A 129 8.19 -0.78 -0.43
CA GLY A 129 9.39 -0.14 0.12
C GLY A 129 9.11 0.67 1.39
N SER A 130 8.24 1.65 1.31
CA SER A 130 7.94 2.56 2.43
C SER A 130 7.22 1.86 3.58
N TYR A 131 6.23 1.02 3.28
CA TYR A 131 5.51 0.25 4.29
C TYR A 131 6.44 -0.75 5.01
N SER A 132 7.25 -1.50 4.26
CA SER A 132 8.21 -2.45 4.82
C SER A 132 9.24 -1.78 5.72
N SER A 133 9.74 -0.60 5.34
CA SER A 133 10.66 0.19 6.19
C SER A 133 10.00 0.58 7.50
N LEU A 134 8.77 1.12 7.46
CA LEU A 134 7.99 1.49 8.65
C LEU A 134 7.84 0.32 9.62
N ILE A 135 7.49 -0.86 9.11
CA ILE A 135 7.28 -2.06 9.93
C ILE A 135 8.60 -2.63 10.46
N SER A 136 9.62 -2.78 9.59
CA SER A 136 10.90 -3.38 9.97
C SER A 136 11.69 -2.55 10.99
N GLU A 137 11.52 -1.23 10.96
CA GLU A 137 12.12 -0.32 11.94
C GLU A 137 11.33 -0.22 13.26
N GLY A 138 10.21 -0.95 13.38
CA GLY A 138 9.34 -0.92 14.57
C GLY A 138 8.63 0.42 14.78
N LYS A 139 8.51 1.23 13.74
CA LYS A 139 7.99 2.60 13.80
C LYS A 139 6.49 2.72 13.52
N SER A 140 5.75 1.63 13.54
CA SER A 140 4.29 1.64 13.30
C SER A 140 3.54 2.62 14.22
N SER A 141 4.07 2.87 15.42
CA SER A 141 3.49 3.82 16.38
C SER A 141 3.64 5.28 15.99
N ILE A 142 4.43 5.60 14.98
CA ILE A 142 4.66 6.98 14.53
C ILE A 142 3.45 7.54 13.79
N ILE A 143 2.67 6.68 13.11
CA ILE A 143 1.41 7.09 12.48
C ILE A 143 0.38 7.31 13.59
N SER A 144 0.02 8.57 13.81
CA SER A 144 -0.88 8.99 14.90
C SER A 144 -2.32 8.54 14.66
N ASN A 145 -2.80 8.61 13.42
CA ASN A 145 -4.12 8.16 13.01
C ASN A 145 -4.17 6.62 12.90
N ARG A 146 -4.66 5.98 13.96
CA ARG A 146 -4.71 4.51 14.07
C ARG A 146 -5.67 3.85 13.10
N ASP A 147 -6.77 4.50 12.77
CA ASP A 147 -7.74 3.98 11.80
C ASP A 147 -7.15 3.99 10.40
N LEU A 148 -6.47 5.07 10.00
CA LEU A 148 -5.75 5.16 8.75
C LEU A 148 -4.64 4.09 8.67
N PHE A 149 -3.84 3.95 9.74
CA PHE A 149 -2.79 2.93 9.79
C PHE A 149 -3.34 1.51 9.63
N SER A 150 -4.44 1.19 10.33
CA SER A 150 -5.09 -0.13 10.23
C SER A 150 -5.58 -0.44 8.80
N ARG A 151 -6.13 0.56 8.10
CA ARG A 151 -6.55 0.43 6.69
C ARG A 151 -5.35 0.24 5.76
N ILE A 152 -4.28 1.01 5.95
CA ILE A 152 -3.02 0.83 5.21
C ILE A 152 -2.49 -0.59 5.43
N GLN A 153 -2.44 -1.05 6.69
CA GLN A 153 -2.00 -2.39 7.02
C GLN A 153 -2.84 -3.48 6.33
N SER A 154 -4.17 -3.36 6.32
CA SER A 154 -5.05 -4.31 5.64
C SER A 154 -4.75 -4.40 4.15
N ILE A 155 -4.59 -3.27 3.47
CA ILE A 155 -4.21 -3.24 2.05
C ILE A 155 -2.89 -3.97 1.81
N TYR A 156 -1.84 -3.67 2.56
CA TYR A 156 -0.52 -4.26 2.34
C TYR A 156 -0.43 -5.74 2.73
N GLU A 157 -1.05 -6.12 3.84
CA GLU A 157 -0.90 -7.47 4.38
C GLU A 157 -1.93 -8.46 3.87
N GLN A 158 -3.05 -8.00 3.34
CA GLN A 158 -4.12 -8.88 2.86
C GLN A 158 -4.38 -8.69 1.37
N ASP A 159 -4.77 -7.48 0.93
CA ASP A 159 -5.35 -7.29 -0.38
C ASP A 159 -4.30 -7.32 -1.50
N LEU A 160 -3.18 -6.63 -1.34
CA LEU A 160 -2.07 -6.65 -2.30
C LEU A 160 -1.45 -8.04 -2.41
N LYS A 161 -1.27 -8.75 -1.29
CA LYS A 161 -0.77 -10.14 -1.29
C LYS A 161 -1.76 -11.09 -1.98
N SER A 162 -3.06 -10.89 -1.76
CA SER A 162 -4.09 -11.68 -2.43
C SER A 162 -4.09 -11.45 -3.94
N ALA A 163 -3.96 -10.19 -4.38
CA ALA A 163 -3.83 -9.86 -5.80
C ALA A 163 -2.61 -10.51 -6.44
N GLU A 164 -1.46 -10.50 -5.77
CA GLU A 164 -0.23 -11.16 -6.23
C GLU A 164 -0.40 -12.69 -6.32
N THR A 165 -1.01 -13.29 -5.30
CA THR A 165 -1.24 -14.76 -5.25
C THR A 165 -2.16 -15.21 -6.38
N ILE A 166 -3.30 -14.55 -6.57
CA ILE A 166 -4.25 -14.86 -7.65
C ILE A 166 -3.57 -14.66 -9.01
N GLY A 167 -2.80 -13.57 -9.17
CA GLY A 167 -2.04 -13.29 -10.37
C GLY A 167 -1.00 -14.38 -10.67
N GLN A 168 -0.34 -14.95 -9.65
CA GLN A 168 0.59 -16.05 -9.78
C GLN A 168 -0.11 -17.34 -10.22
N GLU A 169 -1.21 -17.70 -9.59
CA GLU A 169 -1.98 -18.91 -9.94
C GLU A 169 -2.49 -18.85 -11.39
N MET A 170 -2.96 -17.68 -11.82
CA MET A 170 -3.38 -17.46 -13.20
C MET A 170 -2.21 -17.60 -14.19
N TRP A 171 -1.05 -17.05 -13.83
CA TRP A 171 0.18 -17.19 -14.61
C TRP A 171 0.55 -18.66 -14.82
N ASP A 172 0.64 -19.41 -13.72
CA ASP A 172 1.03 -20.82 -13.74
C ASP A 172 0.02 -21.67 -14.52
N LYS A 173 -1.27 -21.38 -14.40
CA LYS A 173 -2.31 -22.02 -15.17
C LYS A 173 -2.17 -21.73 -16.67
N ASN A 174 -1.92 -20.49 -17.05
CA ASN A 174 -1.78 -20.10 -18.45
C ASN A 174 -0.56 -20.77 -19.10
N ILE A 175 0.57 -20.88 -18.38
CA ILE A 175 1.74 -21.62 -18.87
C ILE A 175 1.35 -23.08 -19.14
N ARG A 176 0.77 -23.77 -18.15
CA ARG A 176 0.36 -25.18 -18.31
C ARG A 176 -0.62 -25.40 -19.46
N LEU A 177 -1.56 -24.47 -19.67
CA LEU A 177 -2.51 -24.56 -20.79
C LEU A 177 -1.84 -24.26 -22.12
N GLY A 178 -0.90 -23.33 -22.19
CA GLY A 178 -0.09 -23.05 -23.35
C GLY A 178 0.74 -24.26 -23.78
N GLU A 179 1.35 -24.96 -22.83
CA GLU A 179 2.09 -26.21 -23.06
C GLU A 179 1.16 -27.35 -23.53
N LYS A 180 0.02 -27.52 -22.82
CA LYS A 180 -0.97 -28.58 -23.15
C LYS A 180 -1.54 -28.45 -24.55
N TYR A 181 -1.77 -27.23 -25.02
CA TYR A 181 -2.35 -26.95 -26.33
C TYR A 181 -1.37 -26.39 -27.34
N ALA A 182 -0.06 -26.63 -27.14
CA ALA A 182 1.01 -26.13 -28.02
C ALA A 182 0.84 -26.56 -29.45
N TYR A 183 0.27 -27.75 -29.71
CA TYR A 183 0.02 -28.26 -31.04
C TYR A 183 -1.11 -27.51 -31.76
N GLU A 184 -2.17 -27.18 -31.07
CA GLU A 184 -3.32 -26.41 -31.58
C GLU A 184 -2.98 -24.92 -31.79
N ILE A 185 -1.99 -24.41 -31.03
CA ILE A 185 -1.52 -23.02 -31.08
C ILE A 185 -0.43 -22.86 -32.17
N LYS A 186 -0.51 -23.53 -33.27
CA LYS A 186 0.53 -23.48 -34.31
C LYS A 186 0.90 -22.04 -34.68
N TYR A 187 2.17 -21.69 -34.52
CA TYR A 187 2.75 -20.40 -34.90
C TYR A 187 2.69 -20.12 -36.41
N GLU A 188 2.38 -21.11 -37.23
CA GLU A 188 2.36 -21.03 -38.69
C GLU A 188 1.13 -20.30 -39.26
N ASN A 189 0.09 -20.08 -38.46
CA ASN A 189 -1.19 -19.47 -38.90
C ASN A 189 -1.31 -17.99 -38.55
N TYR A 190 -0.25 -17.24 -38.73
CA TYR A 190 -0.29 -15.80 -38.61
C TYR A 190 -1.33 -15.19 -39.56
N GLY A 191 -2.46 -14.74 -39.02
CA GLY A 191 -3.49 -13.96 -39.75
C GLY A 191 -4.76 -14.72 -40.18
N THR A 192 -4.85 -16.02 -39.92
CA THR A 192 -6.11 -16.78 -40.18
C THR A 192 -6.93 -16.92 -38.88
N PRO A 193 -8.26 -16.75 -38.90
CA PRO A 193 -9.12 -17.04 -37.76
C PRO A 193 -8.98 -18.55 -37.44
N VAL A 194 -8.58 -18.88 -36.21
CA VAL A 194 -8.52 -20.26 -35.76
C VAL A 194 -9.86 -20.65 -35.15
N VAL A 195 -10.52 -21.65 -35.71
CA VAL A 195 -11.72 -22.25 -35.11
C VAL A 195 -11.27 -23.32 -34.14
N ILE A 196 -11.54 -23.12 -32.85
CA ILE A 196 -11.25 -24.06 -31.79
C ILE A 196 -12.30 -25.16 -31.83
N THR A 197 -11.91 -26.38 -32.28
CA THR A 197 -12.80 -27.57 -32.35
C THR A 197 -12.59 -28.52 -31.16
N ASN A 198 -11.46 -28.39 -30.44
CA ASN A 198 -11.13 -29.23 -29.29
C ASN A 198 -11.99 -28.88 -28.09
N LYS A 199 -12.96 -29.74 -27.74
CA LYS A 199 -13.87 -29.55 -26.60
C LYS A 199 -13.17 -29.38 -25.24
N ALA A 200 -12.05 -30.07 -25.06
CA ALA A 200 -11.28 -29.94 -23.82
C ALA A 200 -10.61 -28.55 -23.74
N MET A 201 -10.11 -28.02 -24.84
CA MET A 201 -9.56 -26.67 -24.93
C MET A 201 -10.63 -25.61 -24.67
N ILE A 202 -11.85 -25.80 -25.20
CA ILE A 202 -12.98 -24.90 -24.93
C ILE A 202 -13.35 -24.91 -23.42
N ALA A 203 -13.38 -26.08 -22.79
CA ALA A 203 -13.65 -26.20 -21.36
C ALA A 203 -12.59 -25.53 -20.49
N ASP A 204 -11.31 -25.68 -20.85
CA ASP A 204 -10.19 -25.03 -20.16
C ASP A 204 -10.17 -23.51 -20.38
N LEU A 205 -10.54 -23.03 -21.57
CA LEU A 205 -10.72 -21.60 -21.86
C LEU A 205 -11.84 -20.99 -21.02
N ASN A 206 -12.98 -21.70 -20.90
CA ASN A 206 -14.10 -21.27 -20.03
C ASN A 206 -13.66 -21.13 -18.57
N THR A 207 -12.91 -22.09 -18.07
CA THR A 207 -12.39 -22.03 -16.70
C THR A 207 -11.39 -20.89 -16.55
N SER A 208 -10.52 -20.67 -17.53
CA SER A 208 -9.57 -19.55 -17.51
C SER A 208 -10.27 -18.21 -17.61
N PHE A 209 -11.34 -18.10 -18.40
CA PHE A 209 -12.16 -16.89 -18.45
C PHE A 209 -12.81 -16.59 -17.11
N GLY A 210 -13.33 -17.59 -16.41
CA GLY A 210 -13.90 -17.44 -15.07
C GLY A 210 -12.89 -16.88 -14.07
N LEU A 211 -11.65 -17.40 -14.07
CA LEU A 211 -10.57 -16.90 -13.22
C LEU A 211 -10.14 -15.47 -13.59
N LEU A 212 -10.00 -15.17 -14.88
CA LEU A 212 -9.71 -13.82 -15.37
C LEU A 212 -10.74 -12.81 -14.88
N ASN A 213 -12.02 -13.17 -14.98
CA ASN A 213 -13.09 -12.30 -14.54
C ASN A 213 -13.07 -12.07 -13.03
N LEU A 214 -12.85 -13.14 -12.23
CA LEU A 214 -12.68 -13.01 -10.78
C LEU A 214 -11.51 -12.08 -10.43
N TYR A 215 -10.37 -12.26 -11.10
CA TYR A 215 -9.19 -11.43 -10.89
C TYR A 215 -9.43 -9.96 -11.26
N VAL A 216 -10.04 -9.69 -12.41
CA VAL A 216 -10.38 -8.32 -12.83
C VAL A 216 -11.33 -7.66 -11.85
N ARG A 217 -12.34 -8.39 -11.36
CA ARG A 217 -13.27 -7.87 -10.36
C ARG A 217 -12.57 -7.55 -9.04
N PHE A 218 -11.80 -8.49 -8.52
CA PHE A 218 -11.01 -8.30 -7.29
C PHE A 218 -10.06 -7.11 -7.43
N SER A 219 -9.28 -7.07 -8.51
CA SER A 219 -8.33 -5.99 -8.78
C SER A 219 -9.01 -4.62 -8.94
N SER A 220 -10.24 -4.59 -9.48
CA SER A 220 -10.99 -3.34 -9.62
C SER A 220 -11.50 -2.80 -8.28
N ILE A 221 -11.90 -3.68 -7.37
CA ILE A 221 -12.26 -3.31 -5.99
C ILE A 221 -11.02 -2.80 -5.27
N LEU A 222 -9.92 -3.56 -5.30
CA LEU A 222 -8.65 -3.16 -4.70
C LEU A 222 -8.17 -1.80 -5.22
N LEU A 223 -8.29 -1.53 -6.51
CA LEU A 223 -7.94 -0.23 -7.09
C LEU A 223 -8.77 0.92 -6.50
N ALA A 224 -10.06 0.69 -6.25
CA ALA A 224 -10.93 1.68 -5.62
C ALA A 224 -10.52 1.91 -4.15
N ASP A 225 -10.25 0.84 -3.41
CA ASP A 225 -9.84 0.91 -2.00
C ASP A 225 -8.47 1.61 -1.83
N ILE A 226 -7.51 1.35 -2.73
CA ILE A 226 -6.21 2.05 -2.74
C ILE A 226 -6.42 3.55 -3.00
N ASN A 227 -7.26 3.93 -3.96
CA ASN A 227 -7.54 5.35 -4.23
C ASN A 227 -8.18 6.05 -3.03
N ASP A 228 -9.09 5.39 -2.31
CA ASP A 228 -9.70 5.94 -1.10
C ASP A 228 -8.68 6.12 0.04
N ILE A 229 -7.74 5.18 0.18
CA ILE A 229 -6.62 5.31 1.13
C ILE A 229 -5.68 6.46 0.74
N ILE A 230 -5.36 6.64 -0.54
CA ILE A 230 -4.53 7.77 -1.01
C ILE A 230 -5.18 9.10 -0.60
N ILE A 231 -6.50 9.25 -0.83
CA ILE A 231 -7.25 10.45 -0.41
C ILE A 231 -7.18 10.64 1.12
N SER A 232 -7.31 9.55 1.87
CA SER A 232 -7.22 9.60 3.34
C SER A 232 -5.83 10.00 3.84
N ILE A 233 -4.76 9.52 3.18
CA ILE A 233 -3.38 9.93 3.47
C ILE A 233 -3.17 11.42 3.15
N GLU A 234 -3.72 11.92 2.04
CA GLU A 234 -3.64 13.34 1.67
C GLU A 234 -4.33 14.24 2.69
N ALA A 235 -5.49 13.83 3.18
CA ALA A 235 -6.19 14.54 4.24
C ALA A 235 -5.38 14.56 5.55
N GLU A 236 -4.78 13.43 5.93
CA GLU A 236 -3.92 13.34 7.12
C GLU A 236 -2.69 14.23 6.99
N LEU A 237 -1.98 14.17 5.86
CA LEU A 237 -0.81 15.02 5.59
C LEU A 237 -1.16 16.51 5.71
N SER A 238 -2.32 16.92 5.21
CA SER A 238 -2.81 18.30 5.31
C SER A 238 -3.15 18.71 6.75
N SER A 239 -3.52 17.77 7.62
CA SER A 239 -3.80 18.05 9.03
C SER A 239 -2.54 18.19 9.88
N LEU A 240 -1.42 17.65 9.42
CA LEU A 240 -0.11 17.71 10.06
C LEU A 240 0.69 18.98 9.69
N ASP A 241 0.24 19.76 8.70
CA ASP A 241 0.87 21.04 8.32
C ASP A 241 0.50 22.16 9.29
#